data_3e016f5cba9572475f2a0e67554010ee
#
_entry.id   3e016f5cba9572475f2a0e67554010ee
#
_cell.length_a   1.000
_cell.length_b   1.000
_cell.length_c   1.000
_cell.angle_alpha   90.00
_cell.angle_beta   90.00
_cell.angle_gamma   90.00
#
_symmetry.space_group_name_H-M   'P 1'
#
loop_
_entity.id
_entity.type
_entity.pdbx_description
1 polymer ?
#
loop_
_entity_poly.entity_id
_entity_poly.type
_entity_poly.pdbx_seq_one_letter_code
_entity_poly.pdbx_strand_id
1 'polypeptide(L)'
;NGNEYLEAMIGAFKARVAPVNVNYRYVAEELRYLLDNSKSKAIVYHSAFAPTLAEVRDDLPELTLLLQIADDSGNELLPGALWYEEALAAASDELPSWAGEWSPDDLYILYTGGTTGMPKGVLWRQADIFRSSMGGLNQATGEPWETLDEVAGAAEANSLVSMPAAPFMHGAGHWIAFLGLNTGSTIVVQNVVERLDPVDICECVEREGIQFLQIVGDAFGRPILEEIERGNHDVSSLFILLSGGAALTQPIKQRYFEVLPNLMIVDGLGSSEGGGQGTSMTTKDSSAEPATFAPVAGSMVVSADLTEVLEPGHEGIGWLAKRGSAPLGYFDDAEKTARTFPVIDGMRYSVPGDRARYLADGSFELLGRDSQTINSGGEKIFVEEVEAAIVAHPDVADAVVVGRPSQRWGSEVCAIVQMADGKTAEIADLKATAAEHIARYKLPRAWVFVDRVLRSPAGKADYRWAASTAAEAPEE
;
A
#
# COMPACT_ATOMS: atom_id res chain seq x y z
N ASN A 1 -1.69 10.73 9.79
CA ASN A 1 -0.96 11.56 8.82
C ASN A 1 -0.72 12.95 9.43
N GLY A 2 0.39 13.60 9.09
CA GLY A 2 0.74 14.94 9.54
C GLY A 2 1.93 15.42 8.72
N ASN A 3 2.10 16.73 8.61
CA ASN A 3 3.29 17.33 7.98
C ASN A 3 4.56 16.92 8.73
N GLU A 4 4.49 16.79 10.06
CA GLU A 4 5.60 16.40 10.92
C GLU A 4 6.19 15.04 10.54
N TYR A 5 5.36 14.12 10.00
CA TYR A 5 5.86 12.84 9.50
C TYR A 5 6.83 13.04 8.31
N LEU A 6 6.44 13.87 7.34
CA LEU A 6 7.26 14.16 6.16
C LEU A 6 8.49 14.99 6.54
N GLU A 7 8.33 15.99 7.42
CA GLU A 7 9.40 16.83 7.93
C GLU A 7 10.46 15.99 8.67
N ALA A 8 10.02 15.10 9.57
CA ALA A 8 10.91 14.21 10.31
C ALA A 8 11.67 13.25 9.37
N MET A 9 11.00 12.69 8.35
CA MET A 9 11.67 11.84 7.37
C MET A 9 12.69 12.62 6.53
N ILE A 10 12.35 13.83 6.05
CA ILE A 10 13.28 14.70 5.30
C ILE A 10 14.48 15.07 6.20
N GLY A 11 14.19 15.44 7.45
CA GLY A 11 15.22 15.73 8.45
C GLY A 11 16.18 14.55 8.66
N ALA A 12 15.63 13.34 8.79
CA ALA A 12 16.42 12.11 8.92
C ALA A 12 17.31 11.85 7.69
N PHE A 13 16.78 11.99 6.47
CA PHE A 13 17.57 11.87 5.24
C PHE A 13 18.69 12.90 5.20
N LYS A 14 18.39 14.17 5.50
CA LYS A 14 19.42 15.24 5.55
C LYS A 14 20.49 14.99 6.62
N ALA A 15 20.11 14.43 7.76
CA ALA A 15 21.01 14.09 8.85
C ALA A 15 21.78 12.77 8.62
N ARG A 16 21.59 12.08 7.48
CA ARG A 16 22.16 10.75 7.19
C ARG A 16 21.78 9.70 8.23
N VAL A 17 20.57 9.81 8.77
CA VAL A 17 19.95 8.84 9.68
C VAL A 17 18.92 8.05 8.91
N ALA A 18 18.86 6.74 9.12
CA ALA A 18 17.85 5.91 8.48
C ALA A 18 16.47 6.14 9.12
N PRO A 19 15.51 6.76 8.42
CA PRO A 19 14.15 6.87 8.94
C PRO A 19 13.46 5.51 8.94
N VAL A 20 12.61 5.31 9.96
CA VAL A 20 11.81 4.09 10.19
C VAL A 20 10.37 4.50 10.41
N ASN A 21 9.45 3.90 9.66
CA ASN A 21 8.02 4.10 9.90
C ASN A 21 7.53 3.31 11.11
N VAL A 22 6.65 3.89 11.91
CA VAL A 22 5.97 3.22 13.02
C VAL A 22 4.47 3.19 12.75
N ASN A 23 3.87 2.03 12.89
CA ASN A 23 2.41 1.91 12.78
C ASN A 23 1.77 2.41 14.08
N TYR A 24 0.92 3.42 13.98
CA TYR A 24 0.24 4.05 15.12
C TYR A 24 -0.71 3.11 15.89
N ARG A 25 -1.01 1.94 15.32
CA ARG A 25 -1.86 0.92 15.96
C ARG A 25 -1.08 -0.11 16.78
N TYR A 26 0.24 -0.03 16.79
CA TYR A 26 1.02 -0.98 17.58
C TYR A 26 0.73 -0.82 19.06
N VAL A 27 0.47 -1.97 19.70
CA VAL A 27 0.44 -2.06 21.15
C VAL A 27 1.87 -2.04 21.71
N ALA A 28 2.01 -1.90 23.01
CA ALA A 28 3.30 -1.76 23.68
C ALA A 28 4.33 -2.84 23.27
N GLU A 29 3.94 -4.11 23.17
CA GLU A 29 4.83 -5.21 22.78
C GLU A 29 5.37 -5.04 21.35
N GLU A 30 4.51 -4.70 20.38
CA GLU A 30 4.89 -4.50 18.98
C GLU A 30 5.77 -3.25 18.83
N LEU A 31 5.44 -2.17 19.55
CA LEU A 31 6.22 -0.93 19.57
C LEU A 31 7.62 -1.19 20.13
N ARG A 32 7.73 -1.87 21.29
CA ARG A 32 9.00 -2.25 21.89
C ARG A 32 9.84 -3.07 20.92
N TYR A 33 9.24 -4.10 20.33
CA TYR A 33 9.92 -4.94 19.36
C TYR A 33 10.48 -4.14 18.19
N LEU A 34 9.66 -3.26 17.58
CA LEU A 34 10.09 -2.48 16.42
C LEU A 34 11.27 -1.56 16.79
N LEU A 35 11.15 -0.81 17.88
CA LEU A 35 12.18 0.16 18.30
C LEU A 35 13.49 -0.52 18.71
N ASP A 36 13.42 -1.68 19.37
CA ASP A 36 14.59 -2.50 19.72
C ASP A 36 15.23 -3.14 18.47
N ASN A 37 14.42 -3.79 17.62
CA ASN A 37 14.89 -4.45 16.39
C ASN A 37 15.54 -3.43 15.43
N SER A 38 14.92 -2.25 15.25
CA SER A 38 15.47 -1.20 14.37
C SER A 38 16.66 -0.46 14.96
N LYS A 39 17.01 -0.69 16.23
CA LYS A 39 18.04 0.06 16.95
C LYS A 39 17.77 1.57 16.97
N SER A 40 16.48 1.94 17.12
CA SER A 40 16.04 3.32 17.07
C SER A 40 16.67 4.15 18.20
N LYS A 41 17.21 5.33 17.85
CA LYS A 41 17.82 6.28 18.82
C LYS A 41 16.96 7.50 19.06
N ALA A 42 16.05 7.77 18.13
CA ALA A 42 15.09 8.89 18.21
C ALA A 42 13.70 8.42 17.81
N ILE A 43 12.67 9.07 18.37
CA ILE A 43 11.30 8.90 17.95
C ILE A 43 10.59 10.25 17.93
N VAL A 44 9.82 10.49 16.85
CA VAL A 44 8.87 11.60 16.74
C VAL A 44 7.47 11.01 16.83
N TYR A 45 6.63 11.53 17.72
CA TYR A 45 5.33 10.92 18.01
C TYR A 45 4.33 11.97 18.51
N HIS A 46 3.05 11.76 18.21
CA HIS A 46 1.95 12.58 18.74
C HIS A 46 1.69 12.27 20.23
N SER A 47 1.27 13.27 20.99
CA SER A 47 0.94 13.15 22.42
C SER A 47 -0.05 12.00 22.71
N ALA A 48 -0.97 11.72 21.79
CA ALA A 48 -1.89 10.57 21.91
C ALA A 48 -1.19 9.22 22.13
N PHE A 49 0.06 9.07 21.67
CA PHE A 49 0.83 7.83 21.82
C PHE A 49 1.80 7.84 23.01
N ALA A 50 1.84 8.93 23.76
CA ALA A 50 2.70 9.06 24.94
C ALA A 50 2.47 7.94 25.98
N PRO A 51 1.23 7.52 26.30
CA PRO A 51 1.00 6.43 27.25
C PRO A 51 1.64 5.12 26.81
N THR A 52 1.44 4.71 25.55
CA THR A 52 2.03 3.47 25.00
C THR A 52 3.56 3.50 24.98
N LEU A 53 4.14 4.66 24.62
CA LEU A 53 5.60 4.84 24.63
C LEU A 53 6.15 4.78 26.06
N ALA A 54 5.43 5.36 27.04
CA ALA A 54 5.84 5.33 28.44
C ALA A 54 5.94 3.91 29.01
N GLU A 55 5.11 2.98 28.54
CA GLU A 55 5.13 1.58 28.98
C GLU A 55 6.41 0.84 28.56
N VAL A 56 7.06 1.25 27.47
CA VAL A 56 8.17 0.50 26.86
C VAL A 56 9.51 1.21 26.89
N ARG A 57 9.54 2.53 27.14
CA ARG A 57 10.78 3.33 27.00
C ARG A 57 11.92 2.88 27.89
N ASP A 58 11.61 2.37 29.11
CA ASP A 58 12.63 1.95 30.06
C ASP A 58 13.34 0.64 29.62
N ASP A 59 12.71 -0.12 28.73
CA ASP A 59 13.29 -1.30 28.07
C ASP A 59 14.16 -0.94 26.85
N LEU A 60 14.22 0.33 26.44
CA LEU A 60 14.85 0.81 25.21
C LEU A 60 16.00 1.80 25.51
N PRO A 61 17.15 1.33 26.05
CA PRO A 61 18.22 2.21 26.50
C PRO A 61 18.90 2.99 25.36
N GLU A 62 18.77 2.54 24.11
CA GLU A 62 19.31 3.25 22.94
C GLU A 62 18.41 4.40 22.48
N LEU A 63 17.12 4.43 22.89
CA LEU A 63 16.17 5.48 22.55
C LEU A 63 16.38 6.71 23.42
N THR A 64 17.21 7.62 22.93
CA THR A 64 17.72 8.77 23.73
C THR A 64 17.07 10.10 23.39
N LEU A 65 16.44 10.24 22.20
CA LEU A 65 15.78 11.45 21.75
C LEU A 65 14.28 11.17 21.54
N LEU A 66 13.44 11.91 22.28
CA LEU A 66 11.99 11.84 22.19
C LEU A 66 11.47 13.22 21.80
N LEU A 67 10.84 13.32 20.63
CA LEU A 67 10.21 14.55 20.14
C LEU A 67 8.69 14.34 20.12
N GLN A 68 7.98 15.01 21.01
CA GLN A 68 6.53 14.90 21.18
C GLN A 68 5.81 16.01 20.47
N ILE A 69 4.88 15.65 19.58
CA ILE A 69 4.01 16.56 18.86
C ILE A 69 2.76 16.80 19.73
N ALA A 70 2.43 18.06 19.97
CA ALA A 70 1.21 18.42 20.68
C ALA A 70 -0.03 18.07 19.84
N ASP A 71 -1.05 17.55 20.50
CA ASP A 71 -2.36 17.23 19.92
C ASP A 71 -3.49 17.44 20.95
N ASP A 72 -4.73 17.17 20.54
CA ASP A 72 -5.91 17.34 21.38
C ASP A 72 -6.15 16.21 22.40
N SER A 73 -5.22 15.26 22.54
CA SER A 73 -5.35 14.13 23.49
C SER A 73 -5.28 14.58 24.95
N GLY A 74 -4.70 15.74 25.23
CA GLY A 74 -4.49 16.26 26.58
C GLY A 74 -3.38 15.54 27.36
N ASN A 75 -2.60 14.66 26.72
CA ASN A 75 -1.46 14.00 27.36
C ASN A 75 -0.29 14.97 27.55
N GLU A 76 0.30 14.95 28.74
CA GLU A 76 1.45 15.78 29.07
C GLU A 76 2.73 15.29 28.39
N LEU A 77 3.73 16.19 28.35
CA LEU A 77 5.06 15.86 27.86
C LEU A 77 5.68 14.72 28.67
N LEU A 78 6.17 13.68 28.02
CA LEU A 78 6.86 12.58 28.71
C LEU A 78 8.15 13.07 29.37
N PRO A 79 8.50 12.56 30.55
CA PRO A 79 9.75 12.92 31.20
C PRO A 79 10.96 12.68 30.28
N GLY A 80 11.76 13.71 30.01
CA GLY A 80 12.91 13.68 29.14
C GLY A 80 12.63 13.81 27.64
N ALA A 81 11.36 13.98 27.25
CA ALA A 81 11.00 14.38 25.89
C ALA A 81 11.10 15.90 25.71
N LEU A 82 11.14 16.34 24.47
CA LEU A 82 11.05 17.74 24.06
C LEU A 82 9.78 17.93 23.21
N TRP A 83 9.14 19.08 23.34
CA TRP A 83 8.12 19.46 22.38
C TRP A 83 8.72 19.66 21.01
N TYR A 84 8.09 19.08 19.98
CA TYR A 84 8.60 19.06 18.60
C TYR A 84 8.83 20.49 18.08
N GLU A 85 7.85 21.37 18.18
CA GLU A 85 7.93 22.76 17.71
C GLU A 85 8.99 23.57 18.47
N GLU A 86 9.10 23.37 19.77
CA GLU A 86 10.13 24.06 20.60
C GLU A 86 11.53 23.59 20.22
N ALA A 87 11.69 22.28 19.95
CA ALA A 87 12.96 21.74 19.51
C ALA A 87 13.37 22.27 18.13
N LEU A 88 12.40 22.39 17.19
CA LEU A 88 12.64 23.00 15.88
C LEU A 88 12.99 24.49 16.02
N ALA A 89 12.26 25.25 16.81
CA ALA A 89 12.52 26.68 17.02
C ALA A 89 13.89 26.95 17.66
N ALA A 90 14.41 26.00 18.47
CA ALA A 90 15.72 26.10 19.10
C ALA A 90 16.88 25.57 18.22
N ALA A 91 16.57 24.85 17.15
CA ALA A 91 17.57 24.29 16.26
C ALA A 91 18.16 25.37 15.33
N SER A 92 19.38 25.13 14.85
CA SER A 92 19.99 25.97 13.82
C SER A 92 19.37 25.67 12.45
N ASP A 93 19.16 26.69 11.65
CA ASP A 93 18.77 26.59 10.22
C ASP A 93 19.99 26.45 9.29
N GLU A 94 21.21 26.54 9.83
CA GLU A 94 22.42 26.31 9.08
C GLU A 94 22.61 24.86 8.73
N LEU A 95 23.13 24.59 7.54
CA LEU A 95 23.50 23.24 7.12
C LEU A 95 24.60 22.70 8.06
N PRO A 96 24.46 21.46 8.56
CA PRO A 96 25.46 20.86 9.41
C PRO A 96 26.80 20.67 8.66
N SER A 97 27.89 20.54 9.40
CA SER A 97 29.24 20.45 8.84
C SER A 97 29.47 19.27 7.88
N TRP A 98 28.65 18.23 7.97
CA TRP A 98 28.63 17.07 7.06
C TRP A 98 27.70 17.23 5.87
N ALA A 99 27.05 18.36 5.69
CA ALA A 99 26.22 18.61 4.52
C ALA A 99 27.06 18.47 3.25
N GLY A 100 26.54 17.74 2.28
CA GLY A 100 27.28 17.39 1.06
C GLY A 100 28.00 16.05 1.10
N GLU A 101 28.09 15.39 2.24
CA GLU A 101 28.61 14.03 2.36
C GLU A 101 27.53 12.95 2.16
N TRP A 102 26.32 13.33 1.69
CA TRP A 102 25.24 12.40 1.41
C TRP A 102 25.67 11.32 0.42
N SER A 103 25.27 10.10 0.68
CA SER A 103 25.58 8.95 -0.14
C SER A 103 24.33 8.32 -0.73
N PRO A 104 24.36 7.86 -2.00
CA PRO A 104 23.29 7.05 -2.56
C PRO A 104 23.06 5.75 -1.77
N ASP A 105 24.03 5.30 -1.00
CA ASP A 105 23.97 4.11 -0.15
C ASP A 105 23.44 4.38 1.26
N ASP A 106 23.14 5.65 1.62
CA ASP A 106 22.47 5.96 2.89
C ASP A 106 21.12 5.22 2.95
N LEU A 107 20.71 4.82 4.16
CA LEU A 107 19.64 3.84 4.33
C LEU A 107 18.27 4.48 4.61
N TYR A 108 17.26 3.73 4.27
CA TYR A 108 15.86 3.90 4.64
C TYR A 108 15.29 2.52 4.99
N ILE A 109 14.55 2.40 6.09
CA ILE A 109 14.01 1.13 6.55
C ILE A 109 12.50 1.22 6.60
N LEU A 110 11.81 0.40 5.80
CA LEU A 110 10.35 0.31 5.79
C LEU A 110 9.90 -0.93 6.56
N TYR A 111 9.34 -0.73 7.76
CA TYR A 111 8.71 -1.82 8.50
C TYR A 111 7.34 -2.15 7.92
N THR A 112 7.12 -3.43 7.71
CA THR A 112 5.85 -3.95 7.15
C THR A 112 5.18 -4.85 8.18
N GLY A 113 3.86 -4.71 8.34
CA GLY A 113 3.06 -5.68 9.07
C GLY A 113 3.01 -6.99 8.29
N GLY A 114 3.63 -8.05 8.81
CA GLY A 114 3.51 -9.39 8.25
C GLY A 114 2.16 -10.00 8.59
N THR A 115 1.58 -10.78 7.68
CA THR A 115 0.37 -11.58 7.96
C THR A 115 0.62 -12.69 8.97
N THR A 116 1.87 -13.00 9.30
CA THR A 116 2.29 -14.18 10.06
C THR A 116 3.30 -13.92 11.18
N GLY A 117 3.41 -12.71 11.72
CA GLY A 117 4.38 -12.46 12.79
C GLY A 117 4.67 -10.99 13.07
N MET A 118 5.74 -10.73 13.80
CA MET A 118 6.22 -9.38 14.14
C MET A 118 6.63 -8.61 12.87
N PRO A 119 6.51 -7.28 12.87
CA PRO A 119 6.89 -6.43 11.74
C PRO A 119 8.35 -6.64 11.33
N LYS A 120 8.63 -6.54 10.03
CA LYS A 120 9.99 -6.70 9.48
C LYS A 120 10.41 -5.46 8.71
N GLY A 121 11.63 -5.01 8.96
CA GLY A 121 12.23 -3.86 8.30
C GLY A 121 12.78 -4.23 6.93
N VAL A 122 12.21 -3.70 5.85
CA VAL A 122 12.75 -3.79 4.49
C VAL A 122 13.82 -2.72 4.34
N LEU A 123 15.04 -3.14 4.06
CA LEU A 123 16.22 -2.28 4.05
C LEU A 123 16.48 -1.76 2.64
N TRP A 124 16.28 -0.48 2.41
CA TRP A 124 16.52 0.20 1.16
C TRP A 124 17.74 1.12 1.20
N ARG A 125 18.47 1.21 0.08
CA ARG A 125 19.29 2.39 -0.18
C ARG A 125 18.40 3.55 -0.59
N GLN A 126 18.75 4.77 -0.19
CA GLN A 126 17.97 5.96 -0.56
C GLN A 126 17.90 6.15 -2.08
N ALA A 127 19.00 5.91 -2.81
CA ALA A 127 18.99 5.97 -4.27
C ALA A 127 18.06 4.94 -4.92
N ASP A 128 17.96 3.73 -4.36
CA ASP A 128 17.12 2.68 -4.93
C ASP A 128 15.64 2.97 -4.72
N ILE A 129 15.24 3.40 -3.53
CA ILE A 129 13.84 3.76 -3.27
C ILE A 129 13.44 5.06 -3.99
N PHE A 130 14.35 6.02 -4.12
CA PHE A 130 14.12 7.21 -4.93
C PHE A 130 13.77 6.84 -6.37
N ARG A 131 14.62 6.03 -7.02
CA ARG A 131 14.39 5.56 -8.39
C ARG A 131 13.15 4.66 -8.53
N SER A 132 12.87 3.87 -7.52
CA SER A 132 11.74 2.91 -7.60
C SER A 132 10.37 3.56 -7.37
N SER A 133 10.26 4.53 -6.44
CA SER A 133 8.95 4.95 -5.94
C SER A 133 8.84 6.41 -5.49
N MET A 134 9.94 7.15 -5.35
CA MET A 134 9.94 8.49 -4.76
C MET A 134 10.32 9.60 -5.77
N GLY A 135 10.10 9.40 -7.09
CA GLY A 135 10.26 10.46 -8.09
C GLY A 135 11.52 10.35 -8.96
N GLY A 136 12.32 9.30 -8.79
CA GLY A 136 13.54 9.07 -9.60
C GLY A 136 13.29 8.52 -11.00
N LEU A 137 12.03 8.34 -11.43
CA LEU A 137 11.64 8.01 -12.80
C LEU A 137 11.01 9.21 -13.48
N ASN A 138 11.34 9.40 -14.73
CA ASN A 138 10.62 10.31 -15.62
C ASN A 138 9.26 9.70 -15.93
N GLN A 139 8.19 10.32 -15.46
CA GLN A 139 6.83 9.81 -15.58
C GLN A 139 6.34 9.76 -17.05
N ALA A 140 6.95 10.53 -17.96
CA ALA A 140 6.59 10.52 -19.38
C ALA A 140 7.23 9.35 -20.15
N THR A 141 8.42 8.91 -19.75
CA THR A 141 9.17 7.85 -20.46
C THR A 141 9.18 6.53 -19.69
N GLY A 142 8.95 6.57 -18.37
CA GLY A 142 9.10 5.43 -17.48
C GLY A 142 10.55 5.06 -17.15
N GLU A 143 11.53 5.82 -17.66
CA GLU A 143 12.96 5.56 -17.47
C GLU A 143 13.53 6.39 -16.31
N PRO A 144 14.59 5.93 -15.63
CA PRO A 144 15.27 6.71 -14.62
C PRO A 144 15.81 8.03 -15.18
N TRP A 145 15.73 9.09 -14.39
CA TRP A 145 16.44 10.34 -14.68
C TRP A 145 17.95 10.09 -14.71
N GLU A 146 18.65 10.71 -15.65
CA GLU A 146 20.11 10.60 -15.78
C GLU A 146 20.82 11.45 -14.72
N THR A 147 20.28 12.63 -14.42
CA THR A 147 20.89 13.58 -13.48
C THR A 147 19.85 14.16 -12.50
N LEU A 148 20.32 14.68 -11.37
CA LEU A 148 19.48 15.40 -10.41
C LEU A 148 19.06 16.77 -10.95
N ASP A 149 19.83 17.37 -11.86
CA ASP A 149 19.47 18.65 -12.51
C ASP A 149 18.24 18.48 -13.41
N GLU A 150 18.08 17.33 -14.07
CA GLU A 150 16.87 17.01 -14.83
C GLU A 150 15.66 16.85 -13.89
N VAL A 151 15.84 16.22 -12.74
CA VAL A 151 14.77 16.14 -11.72
C VAL A 151 14.36 17.52 -11.25
N ALA A 152 15.34 18.39 -10.92
CA ALA A 152 15.09 19.75 -10.48
C ALA A 152 14.36 20.56 -11.56
N GLY A 153 14.82 20.48 -12.82
CA GLY A 153 14.18 21.18 -13.94
C GLY A 153 12.73 20.69 -14.19
N ALA A 154 12.47 19.40 -14.06
CA ALA A 154 11.12 18.87 -14.15
C ALA A 154 10.23 19.32 -12.99
N ALA A 155 10.78 19.38 -11.78
CA ALA A 155 10.09 19.83 -10.59
C ALA A 155 9.70 21.32 -10.67
N GLU A 156 10.59 22.18 -11.19
CA GLU A 156 10.31 23.60 -11.41
C GLU A 156 9.17 23.83 -12.42
N ALA A 157 9.02 22.93 -13.38
CA ALA A 157 7.96 23.02 -14.40
C ALA A 157 6.61 22.47 -13.93
N ASN A 158 6.55 21.76 -12.81
CA ASN A 158 5.34 21.13 -12.28
C ASN A 158 4.62 22.06 -11.29
N SER A 159 3.30 22.03 -11.35
CA SER A 159 2.43 22.80 -10.45
C SER A 159 1.26 21.99 -9.90
N LEU A 160 1.34 20.66 -9.92
CA LEU A 160 0.27 19.81 -9.42
C LEU A 160 0.06 20.00 -7.92
N VAL A 161 -1.21 20.05 -7.52
CA VAL A 161 -1.63 19.94 -6.12
C VAL A 161 -2.09 18.52 -5.86
N SER A 162 -1.42 17.83 -4.95
CA SER A 162 -1.56 16.39 -4.73
C SER A 162 -1.92 16.10 -3.28
N MET A 163 -2.86 15.18 -3.06
CA MET A 163 -3.21 14.67 -1.74
C MET A 163 -2.99 13.15 -1.68
N PRO A 164 -1.95 12.68 -1.00
CA PRO A 164 -1.83 11.27 -0.63
C PRO A 164 -2.68 11.00 0.60
N ALA A 165 -3.93 10.52 0.40
CA ALA A 165 -4.86 10.26 1.50
C ALA A 165 -4.56 8.95 2.26
N ALA A 166 -3.75 8.05 1.70
CA ALA A 166 -3.32 6.84 2.40
C ALA A 166 -2.46 7.17 3.63
N PRO A 167 -2.48 6.32 4.68
CA PRO A 167 -1.65 6.53 5.86
C PRO A 167 -0.15 6.56 5.55
N PHE A 168 0.55 7.59 6.01
CA PHE A 168 1.99 7.75 5.80
C PHE A 168 2.85 6.67 6.48
N MET A 169 2.31 6.00 7.47
CA MET A 169 2.98 4.83 8.06
C MET A 169 3.20 3.67 7.07
N HIS A 170 2.56 3.70 5.89
CA HIS A 170 2.73 2.72 4.82
C HIS A 170 3.46 3.34 3.62
N GLY A 171 4.27 2.53 2.93
CA GLY A 171 4.97 2.96 1.73
C GLY A 171 4.05 3.62 0.71
N ALA A 172 2.85 3.06 0.47
CA ALA A 172 1.87 3.62 -0.46
C ALA A 172 1.52 5.09 -0.17
N GLY A 173 1.47 5.52 1.11
CA GLY A 173 1.19 6.91 1.47
C GLY A 173 2.40 7.82 1.29
N HIS A 174 3.46 7.58 2.07
CA HIS A 174 4.60 8.50 2.06
C HIS A 174 5.45 8.44 0.78
N TRP A 175 5.50 7.30 0.06
CA TRP A 175 6.19 7.27 -1.24
C TRP A 175 5.53 8.19 -2.26
N ILE A 176 4.18 8.24 -2.28
CA ILE A 176 3.45 9.16 -3.15
C ILE A 176 3.62 10.62 -2.69
N ALA A 177 3.68 10.88 -1.39
CA ALA A 177 4.02 12.20 -0.89
C ALA A 177 5.44 12.63 -1.35
N PHE A 178 6.44 11.75 -1.21
CA PHE A 178 7.80 12.02 -1.68
C PHE A 178 7.89 12.09 -3.22
N LEU A 179 7.16 11.24 -3.95
CA LEU A 179 7.03 11.38 -5.40
C LEU A 179 6.59 12.80 -5.76
N GLY A 180 5.51 13.27 -5.14
CA GLY A 180 5.00 14.62 -5.39
C GLY A 180 6.03 15.71 -5.03
N LEU A 181 6.60 15.68 -3.83
CA LEU A 181 7.61 16.67 -3.40
C LEU A 181 8.83 16.70 -4.34
N ASN A 182 9.37 15.53 -4.70
CA ASN A 182 10.55 15.43 -5.57
C ASN A 182 10.24 15.79 -7.03
N THR A 183 8.98 15.76 -7.44
CA THR A 183 8.55 16.19 -8.78
C THR A 183 7.92 17.58 -8.79
N GLY A 184 8.01 18.36 -7.70
CA GLY A 184 7.56 19.75 -7.62
C GLY A 184 6.07 19.97 -7.35
N SER A 185 5.34 18.93 -6.93
CA SER A 185 3.95 19.08 -6.52
C SER A 185 3.82 19.71 -5.13
N THR A 186 2.75 20.46 -4.92
CA THR A 186 2.30 20.81 -3.57
C THR A 186 1.62 19.61 -2.93
N ILE A 187 2.06 19.22 -1.74
CA ILE A 187 1.43 18.13 -0.99
C ILE A 187 0.46 18.72 0.04
N VAL A 188 -0.80 18.31 -0.08
CA VAL A 188 -1.86 18.64 0.89
C VAL A 188 -2.09 17.45 1.79
N VAL A 189 -2.12 17.70 3.09
CA VAL A 189 -2.49 16.72 4.12
C VAL A 189 -3.90 17.07 4.61
N GLN A 190 -4.76 16.04 4.74
CA GLN A 190 -6.12 16.22 5.27
C GLN A 190 -6.09 16.76 6.72
N ASN A 191 -7.16 17.44 7.16
CA ASN A 191 -7.23 17.95 8.52
C ASN A 191 -7.56 16.84 9.52
N VAL A 192 -8.44 15.91 9.16
CA VAL A 192 -8.78 14.76 10.00
C VAL A 192 -7.78 13.64 9.73
N VAL A 193 -6.73 13.56 10.56
CA VAL A 193 -5.59 12.66 10.34
C VAL A 193 -5.75 11.28 11.00
N GLU A 194 -6.70 11.12 11.94
CA GLU A 194 -6.87 9.89 12.74
C GLU A 194 -7.66 8.81 12.00
N ARG A 195 -8.45 9.20 11.01
CA ARG A 195 -9.33 8.31 10.25
C ARG A 195 -9.54 8.81 8.82
N LEU A 196 -10.08 7.95 7.98
CA LEU A 196 -10.66 8.37 6.71
C LEU A 196 -11.92 9.21 7.00
N ASP A 197 -11.92 10.45 6.56
CA ASP A 197 -13.07 11.34 6.61
C ASP A 197 -13.37 11.87 5.19
N PRO A 198 -14.39 11.32 4.51
CA PRO A 198 -14.71 11.70 3.13
C PRO A 198 -15.10 13.17 2.97
N VAL A 199 -15.75 13.76 3.98
CA VAL A 199 -16.14 15.16 3.97
C VAL A 199 -14.91 16.06 3.98
N ASP A 200 -13.98 15.81 4.91
CA ASP A 200 -12.73 16.57 5.00
C ASP A 200 -11.89 16.45 3.72
N ILE A 201 -11.83 15.25 3.12
CA ILE A 201 -11.13 15.06 1.84
C ILE A 201 -11.77 15.91 0.73
N CYS A 202 -13.10 15.89 0.58
CA CYS A 202 -13.80 16.70 -0.42
C CYS A 202 -13.66 18.20 -0.17
N GLU A 203 -13.73 18.64 1.09
CA GLU A 203 -13.46 20.04 1.48
C GLU A 203 -12.02 20.46 1.14
N CYS A 204 -11.04 19.59 1.36
CA CYS A 204 -9.67 19.86 0.95
C CYS A 204 -9.53 19.93 -0.58
N VAL A 205 -10.20 19.05 -1.34
CA VAL A 205 -10.18 19.10 -2.81
C VAL A 205 -10.71 20.45 -3.29
N GLU A 206 -11.86 20.91 -2.77
CA GLU A 206 -12.46 22.19 -3.13
C GLU A 206 -11.57 23.37 -2.74
N ARG A 207 -11.10 23.41 -1.50
CA ARG A 207 -10.35 24.54 -0.93
C ARG A 207 -8.98 24.72 -1.57
N GLU A 208 -8.24 23.61 -1.77
CA GLU A 208 -6.86 23.65 -2.25
C GLU A 208 -6.74 23.38 -3.76
N GLY A 209 -7.83 23.07 -4.46
CA GLY A 209 -7.83 22.76 -5.88
C GLY A 209 -7.04 21.51 -6.20
N ILE A 210 -7.20 20.44 -5.40
CA ILE A 210 -6.45 19.19 -5.55
C ILE A 210 -6.76 18.55 -6.88
N GLN A 211 -5.70 18.22 -7.62
CA GLN A 211 -5.73 17.67 -8.96
C GLN A 211 -5.42 16.17 -8.99
N PHE A 212 -4.63 15.70 -8.03
CA PHE A 212 -4.22 14.32 -7.88
C PHE A 212 -4.58 13.84 -6.48
N LEU A 213 -5.42 12.81 -6.38
CA LEU A 213 -5.81 12.16 -5.12
C LEU A 213 -5.32 10.72 -5.10
N GLN A 214 -4.54 10.32 -4.09
CA GLN A 214 -4.16 8.93 -3.89
C GLN A 214 -5.00 8.29 -2.78
N ILE A 215 -5.53 7.10 -3.07
CA ILE A 215 -6.42 6.31 -2.21
C ILE A 215 -5.97 4.85 -2.10
N VAL A 216 -6.69 4.06 -1.31
CA VAL A 216 -6.46 2.61 -1.14
C VAL A 216 -7.73 1.82 -1.45
N GLY A 217 -7.90 1.44 -2.71
CA GLY A 217 -9.00 0.59 -3.17
C GLY A 217 -10.40 1.06 -2.78
N ASP A 218 -11.34 0.15 -2.78
CA ASP A 218 -12.75 0.41 -2.47
C ASP A 218 -12.97 0.95 -1.06
N ALA A 219 -12.12 0.59 -0.09
CA ALA A 219 -12.23 1.04 1.29
C ALA A 219 -12.15 2.58 1.43
N PHE A 220 -11.43 3.23 0.53
CA PHE A 220 -11.33 4.69 0.42
C PHE A 220 -12.24 5.21 -0.70
N GLY A 221 -12.18 4.56 -1.86
CA GLY A 221 -12.86 5.02 -3.06
C GLY A 221 -14.37 5.13 -2.92
N ARG A 222 -15.01 4.13 -2.29
CA ARG A 222 -16.46 4.12 -2.11
C ARG A 222 -16.96 5.26 -1.20
N PRO A 223 -16.46 5.45 0.05
CA PRO A 223 -16.95 6.52 0.90
C PRO A 223 -16.71 7.92 0.33
N ILE A 224 -15.56 8.14 -0.34
CA ILE A 224 -15.26 9.41 -0.99
C ILE A 224 -16.21 9.66 -2.16
N LEU A 225 -16.46 8.65 -2.99
CA LEU A 225 -17.42 8.73 -4.10
C LEU A 225 -18.82 9.06 -3.61
N GLU A 226 -19.31 8.39 -2.56
CA GLU A 226 -20.61 8.65 -1.95
C GLU A 226 -20.74 10.09 -1.45
N GLU A 227 -19.66 10.69 -0.93
CA GLU A 227 -19.66 12.10 -0.56
C GLU A 227 -19.69 13.02 -1.79
N ILE A 228 -18.93 12.71 -2.83
CA ILE A 228 -18.95 13.46 -4.11
C ILE A 228 -20.36 13.42 -4.73
N GLU A 229 -21.03 12.27 -4.73
CA GLU A 229 -22.40 12.11 -5.27
C GLU A 229 -23.46 12.93 -4.52
N ARG A 230 -23.22 13.27 -3.24
CA ARG A 230 -24.11 14.20 -2.52
C ARG A 230 -24.08 15.62 -3.09
N GLY A 231 -23.03 15.95 -3.85
CA GLY A 231 -22.93 17.23 -4.58
C GLY A 231 -22.73 18.46 -3.71
N ASN A 232 -22.19 18.31 -2.50
CA ASN A 232 -21.99 19.41 -1.56
C ASN A 232 -20.66 20.16 -1.80
N HIS A 233 -19.73 19.60 -2.58
CA HIS A 233 -18.38 20.10 -2.77
C HIS A 233 -18.04 20.23 -4.26
N ASP A 234 -17.30 21.27 -4.63
CA ASP A 234 -16.71 21.39 -5.97
C ASP A 234 -15.40 20.60 -6.06
N VAL A 235 -15.48 19.39 -6.63
CA VAL A 235 -14.33 18.54 -6.85
C VAL A 235 -13.88 18.51 -8.33
N SER A 236 -14.28 19.51 -9.11
CA SER A 236 -13.99 19.60 -10.56
C SER A 236 -12.50 19.73 -10.90
N SER A 237 -11.67 20.15 -9.93
CA SER A 237 -10.21 20.19 -10.07
C SER A 237 -9.57 18.81 -10.15
N LEU A 238 -10.24 17.76 -9.65
CA LEU A 238 -9.70 16.41 -9.57
C LEU A 238 -9.72 15.74 -10.96
N PHE A 239 -8.55 15.38 -11.49
CA PHE A 239 -8.45 14.68 -12.76
C PHE A 239 -7.59 13.42 -12.72
N ILE A 240 -6.83 13.15 -11.63
CA ILE A 240 -6.12 11.88 -11.41
C ILE A 240 -6.56 11.28 -10.08
N LEU A 241 -7.01 10.04 -10.11
CA LEU A 241 -7.24 9.20 -8.94
C LEU A 241 -6.30 8.00 -8.99
N LEU A 242 -5.27 7.99 -8.12
CA LEU A 242 -4.37 6.85 -7.97
C LEU A 242 -4.89 5.92 -6.88
N SER A 243 -5.14 4.67 -7.21
CA SER A 243 -5.45 3.63 -6.23
C SER A 243 -4.31 2.64 -6.12
N GLY A 244 -3.83 2.35 -4.92
CA GLY A 244 -2.75 1.38 -4.68
C GLY A 244 -2.87 0.66 -3.35
N GLY A 245 -2.34 -0.56 -3.27
CA GLY A 245 -2.35 -1.37 -2.05
C GLY A 245 -3.59 -2.24 -1.85
N ALA A 246 -4.71 -1.92 -2.50
CA ALA A 246 -5.91 -2.74 -2.61
C ALA A 246 -6.62 -2.42 -3.94
N ALA A 247 -7.48 -3.33 -4.40
CA ALA A 247 -8.21 -3.15 -5.65
C ALA A 247 -9.27 -2.03 -5.53
N LEU A 248 -9.36 -1.20 -6.57
CA LEU A 248 -10.52 -0.35 -6.84
C LEU A 248 -11.36 -1.05 -7.91
N THR A 249 -12.55 -1.48 -7.52
CA THR A 249 -13.38 -2.36 -8.37
C THR A 249 -14.00 -1.61 -9.54
N GLN A 250 -14.30 -2.33 -10.62
CA GLN A 250 -14.91 -1.76 -11.82
C GLN A 250 -16.25 -1.04 -11.56
N PRO A 251 -17.17 -1.55 -10.73
CA PRO A 251 -18.40 -0.81 -10.41
C PRO A 251 -18.13 0.56 -9.77
N ILE A 252 -17.13 0.67 -8.89
CA ILE A 252 -16.76 1.96 -8.27
C ILE A 252 -16.12 2.89 -9.31
N LYS A 253 -15.25 2.39 -10.19
CA LYS A 253 -14.65 3.18 -11.28
C LYS A 253 -15.72 3.75 -12.21
N GLN A 254 -16.72 2.96 -12.60
CA GLN A 254 -17.80 3.40 -13.46
C GLN A 254 -18.61 4.55 -12.82
N ARG A 255 -18.95 4.43 -11.54
CA ARG A 255 -19.63 5.51 -10.81
C ARG A 255 -18.79 6.79 -10.72
N TYR A 256 -17.46 6.67 -10.53
CA TYR A 256 -16.57 7.85 -10.59
C TYR A 256 -16.66 8.56 -11.95
N PHE A 257 -16.71 7.82 -13.06
CA PHE A 257 -16.83 8.42 -14.41
C PHE A 257 -18.18 9.04 -14.68
N GLU A 258 -19.25 8.67 -13.96
CA GLU A 258 -20.55 9.32 -14.03
C GLU A 258 -20.51 10.74 -13.46
N VAL A 259 -19.79 10.93 -12.36
CA VAL A 259 -19.70 12.24 -11.67
C VAL A 259 -18.47 13.06 -12.11
N LEU A 260 -17.39 12.41 -12.51
CA LEU A 260 -16.14 13.02 -12.98
C LEU A 260 -15.72 12.43 -14.33
N PRO A 261 -16.38 12.82 -15.45
CA PRO A 261 -16.18 12.18 -16.76
C PRO A 261 -14.77 12.36 -17.34
N ASN A 262 -13.98 13.32 -16.87
CA ASN A 262 -12.62 13.58 -17.30
C ASN A 262 -11.56 12.96 -16.37
N LEU A 263 -11.99 12.21 -15.35
CA LEU A 263 -11.09 11.56 -14.41
C LEU A 263 -10.27 10.47 -15.10
N MET A 264 -8.99 10.40 -14.79
CA MET A 264 -8.12 9.29 -15.11
C MET A 264 -7.89 8.49 -13.82
N ILE A 265 -8.27 7.23 -13.81
CA ILE A 265 -8.03 6.32 -12.70
C ILE A 265 -6.79 5.49 -13.01
N VAL A 266 -5.81 5.53 -12.10
CA VAL A 266 -4.56 4.77 -12.19
C VAL A 266 -4.54 3.75 -11.06
N ASP A 267 -4.50 2.46 -11.40
CA ASP A 267 -4.23 1.42 -10.41
C ASP A 267 -2.72 1.21 -10.33
N GLY A 268 -2.16 1.44 -9.15
CA GLY A 268 -0.75 1.24 -8.86
C GLY A 268 -0.51 -0.09 -8.15
N LEU A 269 0.32 -0.94 -8.73
CA LEU A 269 0.79 -2.17 -8.11
C LEU A 269 2.20 -2.00 -7.58
N GLY A 270 2.41 -2.40 -6.34
CA GLY A 270 3.71 -2.36 -5.69
C GLY A 270 3.74 -3.11 -4.37
N SER A 271 4.92 -3.27 -3.85
CA SER A 271 5.15 -3.90 -2.55
C SER A 271 6.28 -3.20 -1.81
N SER A 272 6.34 -3.39 -0.49
CA SER A 272 7.45 -2.85 0.32
C SER A 272 8.81 -3.41 -0.12
N GLU A 273 8.82 -4.61 -0.65
CA GLU A 273 10.00 -5.34 -1.12
C GLU A 273 10.36 -5.04 -2.59
N GLY A 274 9.45 -4.50 -3.38
CA GLY A 274 9.66 -4.27 -4.82
C GLY A 274 9.55 -2.80 -5.25
N GLY A 275 9.02 -1.94 -4.39
CA GLY A 275 8.61 -0.60 -4.81
C GLY A 275 7.46 -0.66 -5.81
N GLY A 276 7.37 0.30 -6.71
CA GLY A 276 6.41 0.27 -7.82
C GLY A 276 6.75 -0.83 -8.82
N GLN A 277 5.76 -1.65 -9.19
CA GLN A 277 5.94 -2.80 -10.08
C GLN A 277 5.09 -2.74 -11.34
N GLY A 278 3.92 -2.11 -11.29
CA GLY A 278 3.06 -2.00 -12.45
C GLY A 278 2.01 -0.91 -12.29
N THR A 279 1.46 -0.48 -13.43
CA THR A 279 0.36 0.48 -13.48
C THR A 279 -0.69 0.04 -14.48
N SER A 280 -1.95 0.35 -14.19
CA SER A 280 -3.06 0.16 -15.11
C SER A 280 -3.88 1.44 -15.15
N MET A 281 -4.21 1.96 -16.34
CA MET A 281 -4.94 3.21 -16.52
C MET A 281 -6.33 2.95 -17.07
N THR A 282 -7.33 3.58 -16.49
CA THR A 282 -8.71 3.52 -16.93
C THR A 282 -9.27 4.94 -17.07
N THR A 283 -9.95 5.21 -18.16
CA THR A 283 -10.74 6.43 -18.39
C THR A 283 -12.17 6.06 -18.73
N LYS A 284 -13.05 7.04 -18.86
CA LYS A 284 -14.45 6.81 -19.25
C LYS A 284 -14.57 6.03 -20.56
N ASP A 285 -13.69 6.30 -21.53
CA ASP A 285 -13.74 5.76 -22.90
C ASP A 285 -12.84 4.53 -23.10
N SER A 286 -12.05 4.16 -22.10
CA SER A 286 -11.16 3.00 -22.15
C SER A 286 -11.22 2.21 -20.85
N SER A 287 -11.34 0.89 -20.97
CA SER A 287 -11.22 -0.02 -19.84
C SER A 287 -9.94 -0.85 -20.00
N ALA A 288 -9.13 -0.91 -18.95
CA ALA A 288 -8.09 -1.93 -18.85
C ALA A 288 -8.74 -3.27 -18.51
N GLU A 289 -8.18 -4.36 -19.02
CA GLU A 289 -8.57 -5.70 -18.57
C GLU A 289 -8.32 -5.82 -17.06
N PRO A 290 -9.26 -6.44 -16.33
CA PRO A 290 -9.11 -6.62 -14.89
C PRO A 290 -7.77 -7.27 -14.52
N ALA A 291 -7.16 -6.80 -13.43
CA ALA A 291 -5.89 -7.30 -12.89
C ALA A 291 -4.68 -7.28 -13.86
N THR A 292 -4.78 -6.55 -14.99
CA THR A 292 -3.71 -6.41 -15.98
C THR A 292 -2.95 -5.09 -15.79
N PHE A 293 -1.62 -5.18 -15.77
CA PHE A 293 -0.73 -4.05 -15.49
C PHE A 293 0.38 -3.95 -16.54
N ALA A 294 0.64 -2.73 -16.97
CA ALA A 294 1.87 -2.41 -17.70
C ALA A 294 3.04 -2.41 -16.71
N PRO A 295 4.18 -3.06 -17.02
CA PRO A 295 5.33 -3.10 -16.13
C PRO A 295 5.98 -1.73 -15.96
N VAL A 296 6.36 -1.41 -14.73
CA VAL A 296 7.30 -0.31 -14.44
C VAL A 296 8.72 -0.81 -14.68
N ALA A 297 9.65 0.10 -15.03
CA ALA A 297 11.05 -0.25 -15.32
C ALA A 297 11.65 -1.26 -14.33
N GLY A 298 12.19 -2.35 -14.86
CA GLY A 298 12.76 -3.46 -14.08
C GLY A 298 11.75 -4.50 -13.56
N SER A 299 10.44 -4.35 -13.82
CA SER A 299 9.44 -5.36 -13.47
C SER A 299 9.30 -6.39 -14.58
N MET A 300 9.15 -7.66 -14.20
CA MET A 300 9.06 -8.81 -15.10
C MET A 300 8.45 -10.01 -14.41
N VAL A 301 8.24 -11.08 -15.13
CA VAL A 301 7.79 -12.36 -14.56
C VAL A 301 8.95 -13.37 -14.61
N VAL A 302 9.21 -14.06 -13.52
CA VAL A 302 10.20 -15.15 -13.44
C VAL A 302 9.50 -16.48 -13.28
N SER A 303 10.17 -17.59 -13.65
CA SER A 303 9.62 -18.94 -13.58
C SER A 303 9.22 -19.34 -12.16
N ALA A 304 8.29 -20.29 -12.04
CA ALA A 304 7.77 -20.76 -10.76
C ALA A 304 8.85 -21.41 -9.85
N ASP A 305 9.89 -21.97 -10.43
CA ASP A 305 11.05 -22.56 -9.75
C ASP A 305 12.21 -21.58 -9.54
N LEU A 306 12.04 -20.30 -9.95
CA LEU A 306 13.03 -19.24 -9.81
C LEU A 306 14.36 -19.50 -10.54
N THR A 307 14.31 -20.16 -11.70
CA THR A 307 15.50 -20.51 -12.47
C THR A 307 15.74 -19.60 -13.67
N GLU A 308 14.70 -18.95 -14.21
CA GLU A 308 14.80 -18.10 -15.41
C GLU A 308 13.79 -16.95 -15.41
N VAL A 309 14.07 -15.93 -16.22
CA VAL A 309 13.11 -14.87 -16.56
C VAL A 309 12.24 -15.36 -17.71
N LEU A 310 10.92 -15.24 -17.57
CA LEU A 310 9.99 -15.65 -18.62
C LEU A 310 9.92 -14.59 -19.72
N GLU A 311 9.75 -15.04 -20.95
CA GLU A 311 9.48 -14.16 -22.09
C GLU A 311 8.00 -13.79 -22.16
N PRO A 312 7.67 -12.58 -22.70
CA PRO A 312 6.29 -12.19 -22.95
C PRO A 312 5.53 -13.26 -23.76
N GLY A 313 4.32 -13.60 -23.32
CA GLY A 313 3.48 -14.62 -23.96
C GLY A 313 3.73 -16.04 -23.47
N HIS A 314 4.57 -16.24 -22.45
CA HIS A 314 4.75 -17.57 -21.83
C HIS A 314 3.44 -18.07 -21.21
N GLU A 315 3.02 -19.30 -21.55
CA GLU A 315 1.74 -19.87 -21.12
C GLU A 315 1.67 -20.21 -19.61
N GLY A 316 2.83 -20.36 -18.95
CA GLY A 316 2.93 -20.71 -17.53
C GLY A 316 2.70 -19.55 -16.59
N ILE A 317 2.36 -19.88 -15.33
CA ILE A 317 2.26 -18.92 -14.22
C ILE A 317 3.64 -18.86 -13.55
N GLY A 318 4.14 -17.61 -13.39
CA GLY A 318 5.38 -17.33 -12.69
C GLY A 318 5.18 -16.47 -11.44
N TRP A 319 6.25 -15.80 -11.07
CA TRP A 319 6.27 -14.81 -10.00
C TRP A 319 6.51 -13.43 -10.58
N LEU A 320 5.75 -12.44 -10.10
CA LEU A 320 6.10 -11.06 -10.35
C LEU A 320 7.41 -10.74 -9.63
N ALA A 321 8.36 -10.21 -10.38
CA ALA A 321 9.70 -9.91 -9.92
C ALA A 321 10.14 -8.50 -10.30
N LYS A 322 11.07 -7.94 -9.54
CA LYS A 322 11.70 -6.65 -9.81
C LYS A 322 13.21 -6.79 -9.83
N ARG A 323 13.87 -6.26 -10.87
CA ARG A 323 15.33 -6.15 -10.99
C ARG A 323 15.78 -4.70 -10.93
N GLY A 324 17.00 -4.46 -10.51
CA GLY A 324 17.61 -3.12 -10.46
C GLY A 324 17.43 -2.48 -9.09
N SER A 325 16.70 -1.36 -9.02
CA SER A 325 16.45 -0.65 -7.75
C SER A 325 15.54 -1.47 -6.84
N ALA A 326 16.16 -2.31 -6.01
CA ALA A 326 15.52 -3.26 -5.10
C ALA A 326 16.19 -3.19 -3.70
N PRO A 327 15.46 -3.55 -2.62
CA PRO A 327 16.00 -3.54 -1.26
C PRO A 327 17.24 -4.40 -1.11
N LEU A 328 18.07 -4.05 -0.14
CA LEU A 328 19.22 -4.88 0.29
C LEU A 328 18.74 -6.20 0.92
N GLY A 329 17.56 -6.21 1.51
CA GLY A 329 16.99 -7.37 2.19
C GLY A 329 16.08 -6.94 3.33
N TYR A 330 15.86 -7.87 4.25
CA TYR A 330 15.23 -7.56 5.54
C TYR A 330 16.31 -7.30 6.58
N PHE A 331 16.06 -6.32 7.44
CA PHE A 331 16.95 -6.00 8.54
C PHE A 331 16.98 -7.18 9.53
N ASP A 332 18.19 -7.68 9.80
CA ASP A 332 18.47 -8.80 10.71
C ASP A 332 17.69 -10.10 10.44
N ASP A 333 17.34 -10.37 9.15
CA ASP A 333 16.65 -11.60 8.72
C ASP A 333 17.26 -12.15 7.42
N ALA A 334 18.39 -12.83 7.53
CA ALA A 334 19.11 -13.37 6.37
C ALA A 334 18.35 -14.48 5.66
N GLU A 335 17.59 -15.31 6.39
CA GLU A 335 16.84 -16.43 5.80
C GLU A 335 15.69 -15.91 4.91
N LYS A 336 14.87 -15.00 5.44
CA LYS A 336 13.80 -14.40 4.65
C LYS A 336 14.37 -13.55 3.50
N THR A 337 15.51 -12.87 3.71
CA THR A 337 16.21 -12.13 2.66
C THR A 337 16.57 -13.06 1.50
N ALA A 338 17.18 -14.22 1.75
CA ALA A 338 17.57 -15.16 0.71
C ALA A 338 16.37 -15.70 -0.09
N ARG A 339 15.22 -15.90 0.57
CA ARG A 339 14.00 -16.37 -0.09
C ARG A 339 13.33 -15.29 -0.94
N THR A 340 13.28 -14.07 -0.43
CA THR A 340 12.56 -12.96 -1.10
C THR A 340 13.40 -12.29 -2.18
N PHE A 341 14.73 -12.38 -2.06
CA PHE A 341 15.66 -11.76 -3.00
C PHE A 341 16.59 -12.81 -3.64
N PRO A 342 16.04 -13.76 -4.45
CA PRO A 342 16.83 -14.79 -5.10
C PRO A 342 17.79 -14.22 -6.14
N VAL A 343 18.81 -15.01 -6.47
CA VAL A 343 19.72 -14.76 -7.60
C VAL A 343 19.35 -15.74 -8.72
N ILE A 344 18.99 -15.21 -9.89
CA ILE A 344 18.64 -15.94 -11.10
C ILE A 344 19.64 -15.50 -12.17
N ASP A 345 20.34 -16.43 -12.80
CA ASP A 345 21.39 -16.15 -13.81
C ASP A 345 22.42 -15.09 -13.36
N GLY A 346 22.84 -15.17 -12.10
CA GLY A 346 23.81 -14.23 -11.51
C GLY A 346 23.27 -12.83 -11.21
N MET A 347 21.99 -12.57 -11.45
CA MET A 347 21.32 -11.30 -11.17
C MET A 347 20.37 -11.45 -9.99
N ARG A 348 20.31 -10.43 -9.13
CA ARG A 348 19.44 -10.40 -7.95
C ARG A 348 18.09 -9.79 -8.28
N TYR A 349 17.03 -10.43 -7.84
CA TYR A 349 15.63 -10.00 -8.02
C TYR A 349 14.93 -9.86 -6.67
N SER A 350 13.93 -8.98 -6.61
CA SER A 350 12.93 -8.98 -5.55
C SER A 350 11.71 -9.77 -6.03
N VAL A 351 11.31 -10.79 -5.26
CA VAL A 351 10.16 -11.67 -5.54
C VAL A 351 9.28 -11.74 -4.29
N PRO A 352 8.36 -10.77 -4.11
CA PRO A 352 7.57 -10.63 -2.88
C PRO A 352 6.54 -11.75 -2.64
N GLY A 353 6.25 -12.57 -3.68
CA GLY A 353 5.33 -13.69 -3.61
C GLY A 353 4.00 -13.47 -4.32
N ASP A 354 3.95 -12.51 -5.24
CA ASP A 354 2.80 -12.27 -6.09
C ASP A 354 2.90 -13.16 -7.34
N ARG A 355 1.84 -13.92 -7.66
CA ARG A 355 1.74 -14.76 -8.85
C ARG A 355 1.28 -13.94 -10.04
N ALA A 356 1.91 -14.17 -11.19
CA ALA A 356 1.58 -13.45 -12.41
C ALA A 356 1.71 -14.32 -13.65
N ARG A 357 0.96 -13.97 -14.71
CA ARG A 357 1.12 -14.46 -16.06
C ARG A 357 1.70 -13.33 -16.93
N TYR A 358 2.70 -13.64 -17.73
CA TYR A 358 3.32 -12.69 -18.63
C TYR A 358 2.62 -12.71 -19.98
N LEU A 359 1.94 -11.62 -20.32
CA LEU A 359 1.13 -11.54 -21.53
C LEU A 359 2.00 -11.20 -22.76
N ALA A 360 1.48 -11.50 -23.95
CA ALA A 360 2.22 -11.36 -25.21
C ALA A 360 2.58 -9.90 -25.57
N ASP A 361 1.82 -8.93 -25.07
CA ASP A 361 2.07 -7.50 -25.26
C ASP A 361 3.09 -6.91 -24.27
N GLY A 362 3.65 -7.74 -23.38
CA GLY A 362 4.60 -7.34 -22.35
C GLY A 362 3.94 -6.83 -21.05
N SER A 363 2.62 -6.76 -20.99
CA SER A 363 1.89 -6.57 -19.73
C SER A 363 1.87 -7.86 -18.91
N PHE A 364 1.44 -7.79 -17.66
CA PHE A 364 1.24 -8.98 -16.84
C PHE A 364 -0.13 -8.96 -16.15
N GLU A 365 -0.71 -10.14 -16.06
CA GLU A 365 -1.93 -10.39 -15.29
C GLU A 365 -1.54 -10.82 -13.88
N LEU A 366 -1.99 -10.05 -12.86
CA LEU A 366 -1.78 -10.38 -11.45
C LEU A 366 -2.82 -11.40 -11.01
N LEU A 367 -2.37 -12.53 -10.48
CA LEU A 367 -3.23 -13.63 -10.06
C LEU A 367 -3.44 -13.68 -8.53
N GLY A 368 -2.67 -12.90 -7.77
CA GLY A 368 -2.73 -12.83 -6.32
C GLY A 368 -1.52 -13.41 -5.60
N ARG A 369 -1.56 -13.42 -4.27
CA ARG A 369 -0.44 -13.89 -3.44
C ARG A 369 -0.47 -15.40 -3.22
N ASP A 370 0.68 -16.05 -3.39
CA ASP A 370 0.82 -17.49 -3.16
C ASP A 370 0.47 -17.91 -1.72
N SER A 371 0.76 -17.07 -0.74
CA SER A 371 0.41 -17.30 0.67
C SER A 371 -1.09 -17.32 0.96
N GLN A 372 -1.91 -16.87 0.03
CA GLN A 372 -3.37 -16.82 0.11
C GLN A 372 -4.03 -17.78 -0.88
N THR A 373 -3.22 -18.51 -1.67
CA THR A 373 -3.73 -19.49 -2.62
C THR A 373 -4.38 -20.67 -1.90
N ILE A 374 -5.62 -21.00 -2.29
CA ILE A 374 -6.37 -22.15 -1.77
C ILE A 374 -6.05 -23.37 -2.64
N ASN A 375 -5.53 -24.43 -2.02
CA ASN A 375 -5.34 -25.70 -2.69
C ASN A 375 -6.59 -26.57 -2.48
N SER A 376 -7.50 -26.60 -3.45
CA SER A 376 -8.77 -27.32 -3.37
C SER A 376 -8.81 -28.48 -4.38
N GLY A 377 -8.78 -29.72 -3.88
CA GLY A 377 -8.82 -30.91 -4.73
C GLY A 377 -7.66 -31.03 -5.72
N GLY A 378 -6.50 -30.44 -5.41
CA GLY A 378 -5.32 -30.41 -6.28
C GLY A 378 -5.22 -29.17 -7.18
N GLU A 379 -6.26 -28.35 -7.25
CA GLU A 379 -6.28 -27.11 -8.02
C GLU A 379 -5.86 -25.93 -7.15
N LYS A 380 -5.09 -25.00 -7.73
CA LYS A 380 -4.73 -23.73 -7.08
C LYS A 380 -5.76 -22.67 -7.41
N ILE A 381 -6.35 -22.07 -6.38
CA ILE A 381 -7.38 -21.03 -6.50
C ILE A 381 -6.85 -19.77 -5.81
N PHE A 382 -6.74 -18.70 -6.55
CA PHE A 382 -6.32 -17.40 -6.04
C PHE A 382 -7.54 -16.67 -5.46
N VAL A 383 -7.42 -16.24 -4.21
CA VAL A 383 -8.58 -15.68 -3.49
C VAL A 383 -9.06 -14.37 -4.13
N GLU A 384 -8.15 -13.55 -4.62
CA GLU A 384 -8.44 -12.24 -5.20
C GLU A 384 -9.31 -12.34 -6.47
N GLU A 385 -9.09 -13.37 -7.31
CA GLU A 385 -9.94 -13.58 -8.49
C GLU A 385 -11.38 -13.98 -8.11
N VAL A 386 -11.52 -14.76 -7.02
CA VAL A 386 -12.83 -15.17 -6.52
C VAL A 386 -13.54 -13.99 -5.83
N GLU A 387 -12.82 -13.21 -5.03
CA GLU A 387 -13.32 -11.97 -4.42
C GLU A 387 -13.84 -11.01 -5.48
N ALA A 388 -13.05 -10.73 -6.52
CA ALA A 388 -13.45 -9.86 -7.62
C ALA A 388 -14.71 -10.37 -8.35
N ALA A 389 -14.82 -11.67 -8.59
CA ALA A 389 -15.97 -12.28 -9.23
C ALA A 389 -17.25 -12.18 -8.37
N ILE A 390 -17.15 -12.27 -7.04
CA ILE A 390 -18.28 -12.11 -6.11
C ILE A 390 -18.72 -10.64 -6.04
N VAL A 391 -17.77 -9.71 -5.96
CA VAL A 391 -18.05 -8.26 -5.88
C VAL A 391 -18.65 -7.72 -7.20
N ALA A 392 -18.54 -8.43 -8.31
CA ALA A 392 -19.25 -8.09 -9.55
C ALA A 392 -20.78 -8.11 -9.41
N HIS A 393 -21.32 -8.80 -8.38
CA HIS A 393 -22.77 -8.77 -8.12
C HIS A 393 -23.18 -7.39 -7.55
N PRO A 394 -24.21 -6.72 -8.13
CA PRO A 394 -24.57 -5.34 -7.80
C PRO A 394 -25.01 -5.11 -6.35
N ASP A 395 -25.52 -6.15 -5.68
CA ASP A 395 -25.97 -6.06 -4.29
C ASP A 395 -24.88 -6.46 -3.26
N VAL A 396 -23.64 -6.77 -3.70
CA VAL A 396 -22.50 -7.06 -2.83
C VAL A 396 -21.71 -5.78 -2.59
N ALA A 397 -21.49 -5.45 -1.31
CA ALA A 397 -20.65 -4.31 -0.94
C ALA A 397 -19.18 -4.69 -0.86
N ASP A 398 -18.87 -5.87 -0.29
CA ASP A 398 -17.49 -6.34 -0.11
C ASP A 398 -17.46 -7.86 0.05
N ALA A 399 -16.32 -8.48 -0.29
CA ALA A 399 -16.10 -9.90 -0.09
C ALA A 399 -14.64 -10.20 0.26
N VAL A 400 -14.43 -11.19 1.13
CA VAL A 400 -13.13 -11.79 1.41
C VAL A 400 -13.26 -13.30 1.30
N VAL A 401 -12.28 -13.93 0.65
CA VAL A 401 -12.29 -15.36 0.39
C VAL A 401 -11.11 -16.03 1.11
N VAL A 402 -11.37 -17.13 1.76
CA VAL A 402 -10.36 -17.96 2.45
C VAL A 402 -10.58 -19.44 2.19
N GLY A 403 -9.50 -20.19 2.36
CA GLY A 403 -9.59 -21.65 2.44
C GLY A 403 -10.04 -22.09 3.82
N ARG A 404 -11.02 -22.99 3.93
CA ARG A 404 -11.32 -23.70 5.16
C ARG A 404 -11.03 -25.20 5.01
N PRO A 405 -10.68 -25.92 6.09
CA PRO A 405 -10.46 -27.36 6.03
C PRO A 405 -11.71 -28.11 5.48
N SER A 406 -11.50 -29.08 4.61
CA SER A 406 -12.55 -29.91 4.04
C SER A 406 -12.06 -31.36 3.91
N GLN A 407 -12.85 -32.32 4.43
CA GLN A 407 -12.50 -33.73 4.35
C GLN A 407 -12.41 -34.22 2.89
N ARG A 408 -13.22 -33.66 2.01
CA ARG A 408 -13.29 -34.06 0.61
C ARG A 408 -12.24 -33.39 -0.26
N TRP A 409 -11.90 -32.13 0.00
CA TRP A 409 -11.10 -31.30 -0.88
C TRP A 409 -9.73 -30.92 -0.29
N GLY A 410 -9.44 -31.35 0.95
CA GLY A 410 -8.31 -30.87 1.75
C GLY A 410 -8.53 -29.44 2.23
N SER A 411 -8.80 -28.52 1.31
CA SER A 411 -9.28 -27.17 1.58
C SER A 411 -10.39 -26.82 0.59
N GLU A 412 -11.39 -26.09 1.03
CA GLU A 412 -12.46 -25.59 0.16
C GLU A 412 -12.56 -24.07 0.24
N VAL A 413 -13.11 -23.48 -0.82
CA VAL A 413 -13.26 -22.04 -0.95
C VAL A 413 -14.45 -21.59 -0.11
N CYS A 414 -14.21 -20.70 0.86
CA CYS A 414 -15.23 -20.06 1.68
C CYS A 414 -15.25 -18.56 1.39
N ALA A 415 -16.41 -18.03 1.01
CA ALA A 415 -16.63 -16.61 0.79
C ALA A 415 -17.30 -15.98 2.03
N ILE A 416 -16.74 -14.89 2.52
CA ILE A 416 -17.32 -14.04 3.55
C ILE A 416 -17.78 -12.77 2.87
N VAL A 417 -19.09 -12.51 2.87
CA VAL A 417 -19.74 -11.51 2.03
C VAL A 417 -20.45 -10.47 2.88
N GLN A 418 -20.20 -9.22 2.60
CA GLN A 418 -20.98 -8.09 3.09
C GLN A 418 -21.93 -7.64 1.97
N MET A 419 -23.22 -7.63 2.24
CA MET A 419 -24.21 -7.10 1.32
C MET A 419 -24.24 -5.57 1.38
N ALA A 420 -24.68 -4.93 0.30
CA ALA A 420 -24.97 -3.50 0.31
C ALA A 420 -26.16 -3.20 1.24
N ASP A 421 -26.23 -1.97 1.76
CA ASP A 421 -27.20 -1.57 2.76
C ASP A 421 -28.63 -1.86 2.30
N GLY A 422 -29.36 -2.64 3.13
CA GLY A 422 -30.74 -3.03 2.86
C GLY A 422 -30.91 -4.03 1.72
N LYS A 423 -29.83 -4.61 1.21
CA LYS A 423 -29.83 -5.60 0.14
C LYS A 423 -29.65 -7.01 0.66
N THR A 424 -30.16 -7.97 -0.09
CA THR A 424 -29.96 -9.41 0.12
C THR A 424 -29.85 -10.09 -1.23
N ALA A 425 -29.14 -11.19 -1.32
CA ALA A 425 -29.07 -12.04 -2.49
C ALA A 425 -29.09 -13.51 -2.08
N GLU A 426 -29.66 -14.35 -2.91
CA GLU A 426 -29.57 -15.80 -2.73
C GLU A 426 -28.17 -16.27 -3.16
N ILE A 427 -27.65 -17.29 -2.47
CA ILE A 427 -26.32 -17.87 -2.81
C ILE A 427 -26.28 -18.32 -4.27
N ALA A 428 -27.40 -18.78 -4.81
CA ALA A 428 -27.49 -19.20 -6.20
C ALA A 428 -27.21 -18.05 -7.18
N ASP A 429 -27.69 -16.85 -6.88
CA ASP A 429 -27.49 -15.66 -7.71
C ASP A 429 -26.03 -15.18 -7.63
N LEU A 430 -25.46 -15.15 -6.44
CA LEU A 430 -24.03 -14.84 -6.23
C LEU A 430 -23.12 -15.83 -6.99
N LYS A 431 -23.44 -17.13 -6.92
CA LYS A 431 -22.73 -18.17 -7.68
C LYS A 431 -22.89 -18.00 -9.19
N ALA A 432 -24.09 -17.63 -9.66
CA ALA A 432 -24.33 -17.40 -11.08
C ALA A 432 -23.52 -16.24 -11.61
N THR A 433 -23.53 -15.09 -10.92
CA THR A 433 -22.71 -13.93 -11.27
C THR A 433 -21.21 -14.28 -11.27
N ALA A 434 -20.72 -14.90 -10.20
CA ALA A 434 -19.31 -15.29 -10.14
C ALA A 434 -18.90 -16.27 -11.25
N ALA A 435 -19.80 -17.19 -11.66
CA ALA A 435 -19.52 -18.16 -12.72
C ALA A 435 -19.42 -17.53 -14.13
N GLU A 436 -19.83 -16.29 -14.31
CA GLU A 436 -19.62 -15.53 -15.55
C GLU A 436 -18.15 -15.06 -15.67
N HIS A 437 -17.43 -14.94 -14.55
CA HIS A 437 -16.10 -14.38 -14.48
C HIS A 437 -15.01 -15.42 -14.18
N ILE A 438 -15.36 -16.51 -13.46
CA ILE A 438 -14.38 -17.54 -13.05
C ILE A 438 -14.88 -18.96 -13.34
N ALA A 439 -13.94 -19.90 -13.48
CA ALA A 439 -14.25 -21.30 -13.72
C ALA A 439 -15.01 -21.91 -12.52
N ARG A 440 -15.94 -22.82 -12.79
CA ARG A 440 -16.86 -23.40 -11.79
C ARG A 440 -16.17 -24.06 -10.61
N TYR A 441 -14.97 -24.64 -10.77
CA TYR A 441 -14.23 -25.28 -9.69
C TYR A 441 -13.70 -24.28 -8.66
N LYS A 442 -13.56 -23.01 -9.03
CA LYS A 442 -13.13 -21.90 -8.16
C LYS A 442 -14.25 -21.30 -7.32
N LEU A 443 -15.51 -21.58 -7.68
CA LEU A 443 -16.67 -21.01 -6.99
C LEU A 443 -16.67 -21.43 -5.51
N PRO A 444 -17.04 -20.51 -4.59
CA PRO A 444 -17.15 -20.83 -3.17
C PRO A 444 -18.13 -21.96 -2.91
N ARG A 445 -17.74 -22.86 -2.06
CA ARG A 445 -18.57 -23.95 -1.55
C ARG A 445 -19.28 -23.56 -0.26
N ALA A 446 -18.62 -22.71 0.54
CA ALA A 446 -19.17 -22.17 1.77
C ALA A 446 -19.34 -20.64 1.65
N TRP A 447 -20.39 -20.14 2.30
CA TRP A 447 -20.77 -18.72 2.26
C TRP A 447 -21.13 -18.28 3.67
N VAL A 448 -20.55 -17.16 4.09
CA VAL A 448 -20.82 -16.50 5.37
C VAL A 448 -21.23 -15.07 5.09
N PHE A 449 -22.38 -14.66 5.55
CA PHE A 449 -22.83 -13.28 5.43
C PHE A 449 -22.51 -12.54 6.74
N VAL A 450 -21.92 -11.37 6.60
CA VAL A 450 -21.50 -10.51 7.71
C VAL A 450 -22.03 -9.09 7.52
N ASP A 451 -22.25 -8.39 8.65
CA ASP A 451 -22.64 -6.98 8.59
C ASP A 451 -21.52 -6.11 8.01
N ARG A 452 -20.26 -6.49 8.25
CA ARG A 452 -19.09 -5.78 7.76
C ARG A 452 -17.89 -6.71 7.58
N VAL A 453 -17.24 -6.61 6.42
CA VAL A 453 -15.93 -7.22 6.17
C VAL A 453 -14.86 -6.41 6.91
N LEU A 454 -14.01 -7.09 7.68
CA LEU A 454 -12.92 -6.41 8.39
C LEU A 454 -11.72 -6.20 7.46
N ARG A 455 -11.30 -4.94 7.39
CA ARG A 455 -10.11 -4.51 6.68
C ARG A 455 -9.19 -3.71 7.59
N SER A 456 -7.90 -3.77 7.32
CA SER A 456 -6.94 -2.89 7.98
C SER A 456 -7.20 -1.42 7.61
N PRO A 457 -6.63 -0.43 8.32
CA PRO A 457 -6.72 0.98 7.92
C PRO A 457 -6.17 1.27 6.54
N ALA A 458 -5.26 0.42 6.07
CA ALA A 458 -4.73 0.46 4.71
C ALA A 458 -5.62 -0.27 3.70
N GLY A 459 -6.90 -0.52 4.00
CA GLY A 459 -7.86 -1.16 3.12
C GLY A 459 -7.62 -2.65 2.86
N LYS A 460 -6.57 -3.25 3.42
CA LYS A 460 -6.24 -4.66 3.19
C LYS A 460 -7.15 -5.59 4.00
N ALA A 461 -7.61 -6.68 3.37
CA ALA A 461 -8.43 -7.69 4.04
C ALA A 461 -7.71 -8.28 5.27
N ASP A 462 -8.46 -8.47 6.35
CA ASP A 462 -7.97 -9.19 7.53
C ASP A 462 -8.23 -10.69 7.37
N TYR A 463 -7.28 -11.37 6.72
CA TYR A 463 -7.37 -12.81 6.48
C TYR A 463 -7.33 -13.66 7.75
N ARG A 464 -6.84 -13.16 8.89
CA ARG A 464 -6.91 -13.87 10.18
C ARG A 464 -8.33 -13.90 10.69
N TRP A 465 -8.98 -12.73 10.71
CA TRP A 465 -10.40 -12.63 11.04
C TRP A 465 -11.23 -13.48 10.08
N ALA A 466 -10.98 -13.38 8.78
CA ALA A 466 -11.71 -14.13 7.76
C ALA A 466 -11.59 -15.66 7.97
N ALA A 467 -10.39 -16.16 8.27
CA ALA A 467 -10.17 -17.58 8.55
C ALA A 467 -10.91 -18.04 9.82
N SER A 468 -10.93 -17.21 10.88
CA SER A 468 -11.69 -17.49 12.10
C SER A 468 -13.20 -17.53 11.82
N THR A 469 -13.72 -16.55 11.08
CA THR A 469 -15.12 -16.47 10.69
C THR A 469 -15.55 -17.65 9.81
N ALA A 470 -14.70 -18.06 8.87
CA ALA A 470 -14.96 -19.23 8.02
C ALA A 470 -14.98 -20.54 8.79
N ALA A 471 -14.16 -20.66 9.86
CA ALA A 471 -14.11 -21.86 10.72
C ALA A 471 -15.37 -22.03 11.57
N GLU A 472 -16.07 -20.94 11.91
CA GLU A 472 -17.31 -20.95 12.69
C GLU A 472 -18.56 -21.22 11.81
N ALA A 473 -18.41 -21.18 10.48
CA ALA A 473 -19.52 -21.43 9.56
C ALA A 473 -19.92 -22.91 9.56
N PRO A 474 -21.24 -23.23 9.54
CA PRO A 474 -21.70 -24.61 9.49
C PRO A 474 -21.14 -25.34 8.25
N GLU A 475 -20.81 -26.62 8.44
CA GLU A 475 -20.56 -27.53 7.31
C GLU A 475 -21.90 -27.79 6.60
N GLU A 476 -21.97 -27.60 5.26
CA GLU A 476 -23.11 -28.04 4.45
C GLU A 476 -23.13 -29.57 4.24
#